data_1f8febc3290c3a2a0e60a3b6f3f3e718
#
_entry.id   1f8febc3290c3a2a0e60a3b6f3f3e718
#
_cell.length_a   1.000
_cell.length_b   1.000
_cell.length_c   1.000
_cell.angle_alpha   90.00
_cell.angle_beta   90.00
_cell.angle_gamma   90.00
#
_symmetry.space_group_name_H-M   'P 1'
#
loop_
_entity.id
_entity.type
_entity.pdbx_description
1 polymer ?
#
loop_
_entity_poly.entity_id
_entity_poly.type
_entity_poly.pdbx_seq_one_letter_code
_entity_poly.pdbx_strand_id
1 'polypeptide(L)'
;MAKFITIGERISVTAPSIRKAFEERDPEPILLRCEQQLNAGANYIDVNIGPAESDGEEVMQWAVKLLQERFDNVPLALDTSNMKAIEAGIQVYNRAKGKPIVNSADAGDRFNRIELAANNDAIVIALCSANGIASDNDERMEHCQRMLEEGLMHGMEAEDLWFDPLFLVVKGMQDKQMEVLEAIKMFTDMGLNSTGGLSDNSNGMPKHIRPIFDSCMLAMAMMQGLTSAIVNPNDQRLMETIKTCDIIKNNNLYADSYLEI
;
A
#
# COMPACT_ATOMS: atom_id res chain seq x y z
N MET A 1 1.59 18.19 -10.54
CA MET A 1 1.73 17.28 -9.40
C MET A 1 1.62 15.86 -9.90
N ALA A 2 2.16 14.87 -9.19
CA ALA A 2 2.06 13.47 -9.61
C ALA A 2 0.62 12.95 -9.44
N LYS A 3 0.21 12.00 -10.29
CA LYS A 3 -1.06 11.28 -10.15
C LYS A 3 -1.04 10.46 -8.87
N PHE A 4 -2.22 10.24 -8.27
CA PHE A 4 -2.39 9.36 -7.14
C PHE A 4 -2.05 7.91 -7.51
N ILE A 5 -1.32 7.22 -6.64
CA ILE A 5 -0.90 5.82 -6.87
C ILE A 5 -1.85 4.87 -6.14
N THR A 6 -2.44 3.95 -6.89
CA THR A 6 -3.36 2.93 -6.38
C THR A 6 -2.65 1.59 -6.27
N ILE A 7 -2.61 1.01 -5.07
CA ILE A 7 -2.05 -0.32 -4.78
C ILE A 7 -3.21 -1.28 -4.54
N GLY A 8 -3.35 -2.28 -5.41
CA GLY A 8 -4.49 -3.21 -5.38
C GLY A 8 -4.34 -4.31 -4.33
N GLU A 9 -5.25 -4.42 -3.38
CA GLU A 9 -5.19 -5.28 -2.18
C GLU A 9 -5.78 -6.70 -2.34
N ARG A 10 -6.27 -7.08 -3.53
CA ARG A 10 -7.12 -8.28 -3.64
C ARG A 10 -6.38 -9.61 -3.72
N ILE A 11 -5.05 -9.61 -3.79
CA ILE A 11 -4.23 -10.82 -3.69
C ILE A 11 -3.72 -10.95 -2.26
N SER A 12 -4.58 -11.46 -1.38
CA SER A 12 -4.28 -11.62 0.04
C SER A 12 -4.80 -12.95 0.58
N VAL A 13 -3.98 -13.63 1.37
CA VAL A 13 -4.34 -14.87 2.09
C VAL A 13 -5.48 -14.70 3.10
N THR A 14 -5.90 -13.48 3.39
CA THR A 14 -7.11 -13.22 4.17
C THR A 14 -8.37 -13.71 3.44
N ALA A 15 -8.33 -13.77 2.10
CA ALA A 15 -9.37 -14.37 1.28
C ALA A 15 -9.13 -15.88 1.17
N PRO A 16 -10.08 -16.75 1.60
CA PRO A 16 -9.90 -18.21 1.60
C PRO A 16 -9.50 -18.80 0.24
N SER A 17 -10.06 -18.27 -0.87
CA SER A 17 -9.73 -18.73 -2.22
C SER A 17 -8.29 -18.42 -2.62
N ILE A 18 -7.75 -17.26 -2.20
CA ILE A 18 -6.37 -16.86 -2.48
C ILE A 18 -5.41 -17.63 -1.58
N ARG A 19 -5.75 -17.82 -0.29
CA ARG A 19 -4.97 -18.68 0.61
C ARG A 19 -4.78 -20.07 0.01
N LYS A 20 -5.87 -20.72 -0.40
CA LYS A 20 -5.84 -22.04 -1.03
C LYS A 20 -4.98 -22.03 -2.30
N ALA A 21 -5.10 -21.00 -3.14
CA ALA A 21 -4.30 -20.85 -4.36
C ALA A 21 -2.79 -20.79 -4.06
N PHE A 22 -2.37 -20.09 -3.01
CA PHE A 22 -0.97 -20.07 -2.57
C PHE A 22 -0.51 -21.43 -2.03
N GLU A 23 -1.33 -22.10 -1.20
CA GLU A 23 -1.04 -23.44 -0.65
C GLU A 23 -0.87 -24.50 -1.77
N GLU A 24 -1.76 -24.49 -2.76
CA GLU A 24 -1.76 -25.46 -3.86
C GLU A 24 -0.92 -25.04 -5.06
N ARG A 25 -0.33 -23.83 -5.07
CA ARG A 25 0.34 -23.21 -6.23
C ARG A 25 -0.56 -23.14 -7.46
N ASP A 26 -1.87 -22.93 -7.23
CA ASP A 26 -2.84 -22.74 -8.31
C ASP A 26 -2.76 -21.28 -8.83
N PRO A 27 -2.32 -21.06 -10.09
CA PRO A 27 -2.15 -19.72 -10.61
C PRO A 27 -3.47 -19.00 -10.93
N GLU A 28 -4.53 -19.75 -11.29
CA GLU A 28 -5.74 -19.19 -11.87
C GLU A 28 -6.45 -18.15 -10.99
N PRO A 29 -6.70 -18.38 -9.68
CA PRO A 29 -7.36 -17.37 -8.84
C PRO A 29 -6.50 -16.12 -8.64
N ILE A 30 -5.17 -16.26 -8.62
CA ILE A 30 -4.22 -15.16 -8.44
C ILE A 30 -4.15 -14.32 -9.71
N LEU A 31 -4.01 -14.94 -10.87
CA LEU A 31 -4.01 -14.26 -12.17
C LEU A 31 -5.32 -13.51 -12.42
N LEU A 32 -6.47 -14.16 -12.14
CA LEU A 32 -7.78 -13.53 -12.28
C LEU A 32 -7.88 -12.27 -11.40
N ARG A 33 -7.42 -12.34 -10.14
CA ARG A 33 -7.45 -11.18 -9.23
C ARG A 33 -6.52 -10.07 -9.68
N CYS A 34 -5.35 -10.41 -10.21
CA CYS A 34 -4.44 -9.42 -10.76
C CYS A 34 -5.06 -8.71 -11.95
N GLU A 35 -5.55 -9.45 -12.92
CA GLU A 35 -6.18 -8.91 -14.14
C GLU A 35 -7.35 -7.97 -13.82
N GLN A 36 -8.24 -8.38 -12.91
CA GLN A 36 -9.36 -7.56 -12.46
C GLN A 36 -8.92 -6.22 -11.88
N GLN A 37 -7.85 -6.22 -11.06
CA GLN A 37 -7.34 -5.00 -10.44
C GLN A 37 -6.63 -4.08 -11.44
N LEU A 38 -5.85 -4.66 -12.37
CA LEU A 38 -5.19 -3.89 -13.42
C LEU A 38 -6.21 -3.25 -14.36
N ASN A 39 -7.24 -3.99 -14.77
CA ASN A 39 -8.34 -3.46 -15.60
C ASN A 39 -9.13 -2.36 -14.88
N ALA A 40 -9.18 -2.39 -13.56
CA ALA A 40 -9.80 -1.36 -12.73
C ALA A 40 -8.88 -0.15 -12.46
N GLY A 41 -7.62 -0.17 -12.93
CA GLY A 41 -6.71 0.97 -12.86
C GLY A 41 -5.70 0.94 -11.71
N ALA A 42 -5.41 -0.23 -11.13
CA ALA A 42 -4.31 -0.35 -10.17
C ALA A 42 -2.95 -0.05 -10.81
N ASN A 43 -2.11 0.72 -10.10
CA ASN A 43 -0.74 1.02 -10.52
C ASN A 43 0.25 -0.04 -10.01
N TYR A 44 0.02 -0.54 -8.80
CA TYR A 44 0.75 -1.63 -8.15
C TYR A 44 -0.22 -2.70 -7.72
N ILE A 45 0.28 -3.93 -7.58
CA ILE A 45 -0.47 -5.04 -6.99
C ILE A 45 0.22 -5.46 -5.69
N ASP A 46 -0.51 -5.42 -4.59
CA ASP A 46 -0.06 -5.94 -3.31
C ASP A 46 -0.23 -7.47 -3.28
N VAL A 47 0.86 -8.15 -2.96
CA VAL A 47 0.95 -9.62 -2.89
C VAL A 47 1.15 -10.01 -1.45
N ASN A 48 0.04 -10.26 -0.75
CA ASN A 48 0.02 -10.64 0.65
C ASN A 48 -0.04 -12.16 0.81
N ILE A 49 1.08 -12.73 1.22
CA ILE A 49 1.22 -14.18 1.49
C ILE A 49 1.08 -14.52 2.97
N GLY A 50 0.75 -13.55 3.82
CA GLY A 50 0.67 -13.73 5.27
C GLY A 50 2.03 -14.01 5.93
N PRO A 51 2.07 -14.68 7.09
CA PRO A 51 3.31 -14.99 7.80
C PRO A 51 4.25 -15.92 7.02
N ALA A 52 3.71 -16.89 6.29
CA ALA A 52 4.43 -17.82 5.41
C ALA A 52 5.74 -18.37 6.05
N GLU A 53 5.63 -18.98 7.24
CA GLU A 53 6.78 -19.35 8.06
C GLU A 53 7.60 -20.52 7.49
N SER A 54 6.96 -21.44 6.77
CA SER A 54 7.61 -22.69 6.31
C SER A 54 8.18 -22.60 4.88
N ASP A 55 7.47 -21.92 3.95
CA ASP A 55 7.77 -21.93 2.52
C ASP A 55 7.65 -20.54 1.88
N GLY A 56 7.69 -19.48 2.70
CA GLY A 56 7.45 -18.11 2.26
C GLY A 56 8.39 -17.62 1.16
N GLU A 57 9.66 -18.03 1.19
CA GLU A 57 10.65 -17.67 0.17
C GLU A 57 10.22 -18.23 -1.21
N GLU A 58 9.83 -19.50 -1.27
CA GLU A 58 9.40 -20.15 -2.50
C GLU A 58 8.05 -19.59 -3.00
N VAL A 59 7.10 -19.34 -2.07
CA VAL A 59 5.79 -18.76 -2.39
C VAL A 59 5.93 -17.37 -2.99
N MET A 60 6.72 -16.50 -2.37
CA MET A 60 6.91 -15.14 -2.85
C MET A 60 7.63 -15.11 -4.21
N GLN A 61 8.70 -15.90 -4.37
CA GLN A 61 9.37 -16.02 -5.67
C GLN A 61 8.43 -16.51 -6.76
N TRP A 62 7.63 -17.53 -6.47
CA TRP A 62 6.64 -18.05 -7.41
C TRP A 62 5.61 -16.99 -7.80
N ALA A 63 5.05 -16.28 -6.82
CA ALA A 63 4.05 -15.24 -7.05
C ALA A 63 4.60 -14.07 -7.89
N VAL A 64 5.81 -13.59 -7.57
CA VAL A 64 6.47 -12.51 -8.31
C VAL A 64 6.68 -12.91 -9.77
N LYS A 65 7.28 -14.09 -10.03
CA LYS A 65 7.50 -14.59 -11.38
C LYS A 65 6.19 -14.75 -12.14
N LEU A 66 5.20 -15.41 -11.53
CA LEU A 66 3.89 -15.66 -12.13
C LEU A 66 3.23 -14.35 -12.60
N LEU A 67 3.19 -13.34 -11.74
CA LEU A 67 2.51 -12.10 -12.03
C LEU A 67 3.28 -11.23 -13.04
N GLN A 68 4.59 -11.12 -12.88
CA GLN A 68 5.40 -10.29 -13.78
C GLN A 68 5.56 -10.90 -15.18
N GLU A 69 5.66 -12.22 -15.30
CA GLU A 69 5.67 -12.91 -16.61
C GLU A 69 4.34 -12.77 -17.34
N ARG A 70 3.22 -12.81 -16.60
CA ARG A 70 1.87 -12.76 -17.21
C ARG A 70 1.41 -11.35 -17.56
N PHE A 71 1.83 -10.33 -16.78
CA PHE A 71 1.31 -8.96 -16.86
C PHE A 71 2.39 -7.91 -17.18
N ASP A 72 3.27 -8.19 -18.12
CA ASP A 72 4.28 -7.24 -18.62
C ASP A 72 5.06 -6.52 -17.51
N ASN A 73 5.62 -7.32 -16.58
CA ASN A 73 6.42 -6.80 -15.45
C ASN A 73 5.66 -5.82 -14.53
N VAL A 74 4.40 -6.09 -14.25
CA VAL A 74 3.58 -5.28 -13.33
C VAL A 74 4.34 -4.98 -12.03
N PRO A 75 4.32 -3.73 -11.53
CA PRO A 75 4.93 -3.41 -10.26
C PRO A 75 4.16 -4.06 -9.08
N LEU A 76 4.90 -4.59 -8.11
CA LEU A 76 4.34 -5.32 -6.97
C LEU A 76 4.79 -4.73 -5.64
N ALA A 77 3.89 -4.74 -4.65
CA ALA A 77 4.21 -4.64 -3.24
C ALA A 77 4.28 -6.05 -2.64
N LEU A 78 5.36 -6.33 -1.92
CA LEU A 78 5.63 -7.63 -1.32
C LEU A 78 5.23 -7.58 0.15
N ASP A 79 4.06 -8.14 0.48
CA ASP A 79 3.46 -8.06 1.81
C ASP A 79 3.57 -9.39 2.55
N THR A 80 4.39 -9.40 3.58
CA THR A 80 4.52 -10.52 4.52
C THR A 80 5.26 -10.10 5.79
N SER A 81 5.02 -10.76 6.90
CA SER A 81 5.85 -10.62 8.10
C SER A 81 7.21 -11.34 7.99
N ASN A 82 7.38 -12.24 7.02
CA ASN A 82 8.63 -12.98 6.79
C ASN A 82 9.61 -12.18 5.93
N MET A 83 10.65 -11.62 6.55
CA MET A 83 11.68 -10.82 5.88
C MET A 83 12.40 -11.60 4.77
N LYS A 84 12.72 -12.88 5.00
CA LYS A 84 13.39 -13.72 4.00
C LYS A 84 12.55 -13.92 2.74
N ALA A 85 11.22 -13.98 2.89
CA ALA A 85 10.32 -14.08 1.76
C ALA A 85 10.30 -12.78 0.93
N ILE A 86 10.40 -11.59 1.57
CA ILE A 86 10.57 -10.33 0.86
C ILE A 86 11.87 -10.33 0.06
N GLU A 87 12.99 -10.67 0.71
CA GLU A 87 14.31 -10.76 0.05
C GLU A 87 14.28 -11.71 -1.16
N ALA A 88 13.71 -12.90 -0.98
CA ALA A 88 13.58 -13.88 -2.04
C ALA A 88 12.73 -13.37 -3.23
N GLY A 89 11.64 -12.67 -2.94
CA GLY A 89 10.81 -12.04 -3.97
C GLY A 89 11.56 -10.95 -4.74
N ILE A 90 12.32 -10.10 -4.04
CA ILE A 90 13.12 -9.04 -4.65
C ILE A 90 14.22 -9.62 -5.57
N GLN A 91 14.86 -10.74 -5.20
CA GLN A 91 15.89 -11.38 -6.02
C GLN A 91 15.43 -11.78 -7.42
N VAL A 92 14.15 -12.09 -7.58
CA VAL A 92 13.57 -12.50 -8.88
C VAL A 92 12.74 -11.41 -9.55
N TYR A 93 12.67 -10.23 -8.93
CA TYR A 93 11.82 -9.12 -9.36
C TYR A 93 12.38 -8.43 -10.61
N ASN A 94 11.52 -8.18 -11.60
CA ASN A 94 11.85 -7.39 -12.78
C ASN A 94 11.39 -5.92 -12.60
N ARG A 95 12.34 -4.98 -12.69
CA ARG A 95 12.13 -3.55 -12.41
C ARG A 95 11.71 -2.72 -13.62
N ALA A 96 11.43 -3.34 -14.77
CA ALA A 96 11.16 -2.63 -16.03
C ALA A 96 10.00 -1.63 -15.95
N LYS A 97 9.03 -1.85 -15.03
CA LYS A 97 7.85 -1.00 -14.83
C LYS A 97 7.80 -0.25 -13.50
N GLY A 98 8.75 -0.51 -12.61
CA GLY A 98 8.84 0.16 -11.32
C GLY A 98 9.65 -0.61 -10.30
N LYS A 99 10.00 0.06 -9.20
CA LYS A 99 10.68 -0.57 -8.07
C LYS A 99 9.71 -1.50 -7.31
N PRO A 100 10.20 -2.57 -6.67
CA PRO A 100 9.37 -3.32 -5.72
C PRO A 100 9.07 -2.44 -4.50
N ILE A 101 7.91 -2.68 -3.88
CA ILE A 101 7.57 -2.07 -2.58
C ILE A 101 7.74 -3.13 -1.50
N VAL A 102 8.50 -2.82 -0.46
CA VAL A 102 8.56 -3.61 0.79
C VAL A 102 7.37 -3.21 1.66
N ASN A 103 6.43 -4.11 1.87
CA ASN A 103 5.25 -3.88 2.72
C ASN A 103 5.34 -4.80 3.95
N SER A 104 5.74 -4.28 5.10
CA SER A 104 6.11 -2.94 5.50
C SER A 104 7.23 -2.96 6.57
N ALA A 105 7.93 -1.86 6.74
CA ALA A 105 8.73 -1.57 7.92
C ALA A 105 7.87 -0.87 9.00
N ASP A 106 8.36 -0.84 10.23
CA ASP A 106 7.83 -0.01 11.32
C ASP A 106 8.97 0.50 12.19
N ALA A 107 8.69 1.38 13.14
CA ALA A 107 9.70 1.90 14.06
C ALA A 107 10.05 0.91 15.21
N GLY A 108 9.54 -0.32 15.17
CA GLY A 108 9.76 -1.39 16.15
C GLY A 108 10.47 -2.60 15.56
N ASP A 109 9.80 -3.75 15.60
CA ASP A 109 10.40 -5.05 15.25
C ASP A 109 10.78 -5.20 13.77
N ARG A 110 10.17 -4.40 12.88
CA ARG A 110 10.43 -4.43 11.43
C ARG A 110 11.29 -3.26 10.95
N PHE A 111 11.98 -2.58 11.86
CA PHE A 111 12.81 -1.42 11.56
C PHE A 111 13.92 -1.72 10.56
N ASN A 112 14.53 -2.91 10.66
CA ASN A 112 15.60 -3.38 9.79
C ASN A 112 15.19 -3.59 8.31
N ARG A 113 13.89 -3.54 8.00
CA ARG A 113 13.41 -3.61 6.63
C ARG A 113 13.65 -2.35 5.82
N ILE A 114 13.97 -1.24 6.49
CA ILE A 114 14.41 -0.01 5.82
C ILE A 114 15.78 -0.25 5.17
N GLU A 115 16.72 -0.83 5.91
CA GLU A 115 18.03 -1.24 5.36
C GLU A 115 17.86 -2.26 4.23
N LEU A 116 16.97 -3.24 4.38
CA LEU A 116 16.64 -4.19 3.31
C LEU A 116 16.19 -3.48 2.04
N ALA A 117 15.26 -2.53 2.15
CA ALA A 117 14.75 -1.77 1.01
C ALA A 117 15.88 -0.94 0.36
N ALA A 118 16.68 -0.25 1.15
CA ALA A 118 17.84 0.52 0.71
C ALA A 118 18.82 -0.31 -0.10
N ASN A 119 19.26 -1.45 0.46
CA ASN A 119 20.23 -2.35 -0.16
C ASN A 119 19.72 -2.97 -1.47
N ASN A 120 18.43 -2.92 -1.70
CA ASN A 120 17.78 -3.51 -2.87
C ASN A 120 17.11 -2.47 -3.79
N ASP A 121 17.38 -1.17 -3.65
CA ASP A 121 16.76 -0.11 -4.45
C ASP A 121 15.23 -0.30 -4.54
N ALA A 122 14.58 -0.48 -3.40
CA ALA A 122 13.14 -0.70 -3.27
C ALA A 122 12.47 0.49 -2.56
N ILE A 123 11.18 0.68 -2.82
CA ILE A 123 10.33 1.54 -2.01
C ILE A 123 10.01 0.79 -0.71
N VAL A 124 9.84 1.50 0.40
CA VAL A 124 9.36 0.91 1.65
C VAL A 124 8.12 1.66 2.17
N ILE A 125 7.08 0.91 2.52
CA ILE A 125 5.99 1.42 3.33
C ILE A 125 6.46 1.46 4.78
N ALA A 126 6.51 2.67 5.36
CA ALA A 126 7.01 2.92 6.70
C ALA A 126 5.84 3.24 7.64
N LEU A 127 5.38 2.22 8.39
CA LEU A 127 4.30 2.38 9.36
C LEU A 127 4.76 3.23 10.54
N CYS A 128 4.09 4.36 10.80
CA CYS A 128 4.39 5.23 11.93
C CYS A 128 3.85 4.63 13.25
N SER A 129 4.36 3.45 13.57
CA SER A 129 4.05 2.65 14.77
C SER A 129 5.30 1.91 15.24
N ALA A 130 5.31 1.45 16.50
CA ALA A 130 6.38 0.62 17.06
C ALA A 130 5.79 -0.56 17.85
N ASN A 131 5.48 -0.37 19.13
CA ASN A 131 4.90 -1.39 20.00
C ASN A 131 3.36 -1.31 20.03
N GLY A 132 2.74 -0.95 18.93
CA GLY A 132 1.32 -0.71 18.77
C GLY A 132 1.03 0.59 18.04
N ILE A 133 -0.23 1.01 18.06
CA ILE A 133 -0.69 2.27 17.46
C ILE A 133 -0.11 3.44 18.26
N ALA A 134 0.46 4.43 17.58
CA ALA A 134 0.94 5.66 18.23
C ALA A 134 -0.19 6.35 19.00
N SER A 135 0.12 6.87 20.17
CA SER A 135 -0.84 7.51 21.09
C SER A 135 -1.42 8.80 20.52
N ASP A 136 -0.58 9.53 19.77
CA ASP A 136 -0.90 10.83 19.16
C ASP A 136 0.00 11.11 17.94
N ASN A 137 -0.14 12.32 17.37
CA ASN A 137 0.66 12.71 16.22
C ASN A 137 2.11 13.06 16.56
N ASP A 138 2.42 13.44 17.79
CA ASP A 138 3.80 13.71 18.20
C ASP A 138 4.59 12.39 18.14
N GLU A 139 4.06 11.30 18.71
CA GLU A 139 4.68 9.98 18.64
C GLU A 139 4.74 9.45 17.19
N ARG A 140 3.69 9.69 16.35
CA ARG A 140 3.75 9.34 14.92
C ARG A 140 4.89 10.04 14.21
N MET A 141 5.10 11.33 14.49
CA MET A 141 6.17 12.11 13.87
C MET A 141 7.55 11.70 14.37
N GLU A 142 7.71 11.31 15.62
CA GLU A 142 8.95 10.72 16.13
C GLU A 142 9.29 9.41 15.37
N HIS A 143 8.32 8.54 15.17
CA HIS A 143 8.48 7.32 14.38
C HIS A 143 8.82 7.62 12.92
N CYS A 144 8.12 8.56 12.29
CA CYS A 144 8.38 9.02 10.94
C CYS A 144 9.82 9.52 10.78
N GLN A 145 10.24 10.44 11.65
CA GLN A 145 11.57 11.02 11.58
C GLN A 145 12.67 9.97 11.78
N ARG A 146 12.51 9.08 12.75
CA ARG A 146 13.47 7.99 12.99
C ARG A 146 13.61 7.08 11.77
N MET A 147 12.51 6.71 11.11
CA MET A 147 12.56 5.88 9.91
C MET A 147 13.12 6.63 8.70
N LEU A 148 12.84 7.93 8.57
CA LEU A 148 13.41 8.78 7.53
C LEU A 148 14.92 8.87 7.68
N GLU A 149 15.41 9.15 8.89
CA GLU A 149 16.85 9.24 9.18
C GLU A 149 17.57 7.92 8.86
N GLU A 150 16.98 6.78 9.22
CA GLU A 150 17.52 5.46 8.88
C GLU A 150 17.61 5.24 7.37
N GLY A 151 16.53 5.53 6.63
CA GLY A 151 16.55 5.40 5.17
C GLY A 151 17.62 6.27 4.52
N LEU A 152 17.73 7.54 4.94
CA LEU A 152 18.73 8.47 4.43
C LEU A 152 20.16 8.02 4.78
N MET A 153 20.38 7.46 5.99
CA MET A 153 21.68 6.89 6.36
C MET A 153 22.11 5.73 5.47
N HIS A 154 21.16 4.93 5.01
CA HIS A 154 21.38 3.84 4.07
C HIS A 154 21.36 4.27 2.59
N GLY A 155 21.28 5.58 2.31
CA GLY A 155 21.35 6.14 0.96
C GLY A 155 20.06 6.07 0.17
N MET A 156 18.91 5.87 0.81
CA MET A 156 17.60 6.00 0.16
C MET A 156 17.29 7.47 -0.15
N GLU A 157 16.56 7.70 -1.22
CA GLU A 157 15.91 9.00 -1.43
C GLU A 157 14.62 9.06 -0.59
N ALA A 158 14.26 10.26 -0.11
CA ALA A 158 13.04 10.42 0.70
C ALA A 158 11.76 9.99 -0.05
N GLU A 159 11.77 10.07 -1.37
CA GLU A 159 10.69 9.66 -2.26
C GLU A 159 10.42 8.14 -2.22
N ASP A 160 11.39 7.34 -1.82
CA ASP A 160 11.26 5.88 -1.71
C ASP A 160 10.75 5.42 -0.32
N LEU A 161 10.58 6.35 0.63
CA LEU A 161 9.93 6.08 1.91
C LEU A 161 8.47 6.59 1.86
N TRP A 162 7.51 5.67 1.92
CA TRP A 162 6.09 6.00 1.91
C TRP A 162 5.51 5.82 3.31
N PHE A 163 5.27 6.94 3.99
CA PHE A 163 4.86 6.94 5.39
C PHE A 163 3.37 6.61 5.54
N ASP A 164 3.06 5.64 6.41
CA ASP A 164 1.70 5.23 6.72
C ASP A 164 1.35 5.68 8.15
N PRO A 165 0.37 6.60 8.31
CA PRO A 165 -0.07 7.06 9.63
C PRO A 165 -0.89 5.99 10.37
N LEU A 166 -1.22 4.86 9.72
CA LEU A 166 -2.21 3.85 10.06
C LEU A 166 -3.65 4.38 10.02
N PHE A 167 -4.39 3.98 8.99
CA PHE A 167 -5.83 4.17 8.95
C PHE A 167 -6.49 3.30 10.02
N LEU A 168 -7.11 3.94 11.01
CA LEU A 168 -7.67 3.27 12.17
C LEU A 168 -9.11 2.86 11.93
N VAL A 169 -9.50 1.68 12.43
CA VAL A 169 -10.89 1.19 12.36
C VAL A 169 -11.83 2.18 13.04
N VAL A 170 -12.74 2.81 12.27
CA VAL A 170 -13.65 3.81 12.84
C VAL A 170 -14.52 3.25 13.94
N LYS A 171 -14.88 1.97 13.86
CA LYS A 171 -15.65 1.28 14.88
C LYS A 171 -14.81 1.06 16.13
N GLY A 172 -14.95 1.94 17.08
CA GLY A 172 -14.21 1.97 18.34
C GLY A 172 -13.07 3.01 18.40
N MET A 173 -12.71 3.63 17.26
CA MET A 173 -11.67 4.67 17.19
C MET A 173 -12.13 5.88 16.35
N GLN A 174 -13.41 6.23 16.42
CA GLN A 174 -13.99 7.33 15.67
C GLN A 174 -13.35 8.69 16.02
N ASP A 175 -13.00 8.88 17.26
CA ASP A 175 -12.36 10.09 17.78
C ASP A 175 -10.93 10.31 17.25
N LYS A 176 -10.28 9.25 16.76
CA LYS A 176 -8.91 9.30 16.22
C LYS A 176 -8.84 9.56 14.71
N GLN A 177 -9.96 9.65 14.01
CA GLN A 177 -9.95 9.74 12.54
C GLN A 177 -9.32 11.04 12.04
N MET A 178 -9.60 12.15 12.72
CA MET A 178 -9.00 13.44 12.35
C MET A 178 -7.50 13.49 12.60
N GLU A 179 -6.99 12.83 13.65
CA GLU A 179 -5.55 12.74 13.90
C GLU A 179 -4.81 12.06 12.72
N VAL A 180 -5.40 11.01 12.12
CA VAL A 180 -4.82 10.34 10.94
C VAL A 180 -4.73 11.30 9.75
N LEU A 181 -5.76 12.08 9.49
CA LEU A 181 -5.77 13.08 8.41
C LEU A 181 -4.75 14.20 8.67
N GLU A 182 -4.63 14.65 9.91
CA GLU A 182 -3.64 15.64 10.31
C GLU A 182 -2.21 15.11 10.16
N ALA A 183 -1.95 13.85 10.50
CA ALA A 183 -0.65 13.21 10.26
C ALA A 183 -0.26 13.21 8.77
N ILE A 184 -1.19 12.89 7.87
CA ILE A 184 -0.96 12.98 6.42
C ILE A 184 -0.54 14.40 6.02
N LYS A 185 -1.22 15.42 6.57
CA LYS A 185 -0.85 16.82 6.33
C LYS A 185 0.56 17.12 6.81
N MET A 186 0.94 16.63 8.00
CA MET A 186 2.29 16.82 8.55
C MET A 186 3.36 16.20 7.66
N PHE A 187 3.15 14.98 7.15
CA PHE A 187 4.05 14.34 6.18
C PHE A 187 4.17 15.18 4.88
N THR A 188 3.03 15.68 4.39
CA THR A 188 3.00 16.54 3.19
C THR A 188 3.77 17.84 3.40
N ASP A 189 3.66 18.47 4.57
CA ASP A 189 4.38 19.70 4.92
C ASP A 189 5.90 19.49 5.03
N MET A 190 6.34 18.25 5.30
CA MET A 190 7.74 17.84 5.25
C MET A 190 8.20 17.44 3.83
N GLY A 191 7.32 17.44 2.83
CA GLY A 191 7.61 17.01 1.47
C GLY A 191 7.72 15.49 1.29
N LEU A 192 7.15 14.71 2.22
CA LEU A 192 7.21 13.26 2.22
C LEU A 192 6.02 12.62 1.49
N ASN A 193 6.24 11.47 0.88
CA ASN A 193 5.19 10.63 0.35
C ASN A 193 4.46 9.89 1.48
N SER A 194 3.16 9.69 1.31
CA SER A 194 2.34 8.95 2.26
C SER A 194 1.44 7.91 1.58
N THR A 195 1.12 6.87 2.33
CA THR A 195 0.28 5.75 1.91
C THR A 195 -0.60 5.26 3.05
N GLY A 196 -1.37 4.22 2.83
CA GLY A 196 -2.06 3.51 3.91
C GLY A 196 -3.09 2.50 3.41
N GLY A 197 -3.42 1.55 4.27
CA GLY A 197 -4.46 0.55 4.05
C GLY A 197 -5.86 1.13 4.28
N LEU A 198 -6.46 1.71 3.25
CA LEU A 198 -7.72 2.43 3.39
C LEU A 198 -8.88 1.53 3.83
N SER A 199 -8.95 0.29 3.37
CA SER A 199 -10.05 -0.63 3.69
C SER A 199 -10.11 -1.04 5.16
N ASP A 200 -9.01 -0.86 5.91
CA ASP A 200 -8.96 -1.10 7.34
C ASP A 200 -9.87 -0.13 8.10
N ASN A 201 -9.98 1.09 7.61
CA ASN A 201 -10.77 2.15 8.23
C ASN A 201 -12.26 1.78 8.36
N SER A 202 -12.84 1.15 7.34
CA SER A 202 -14.24 0.70 7.33
C SER A 202 -14.43 -0.75 7.80
N ASN A 203 -13.40 -1.39 8.34
CA ASN A 203 -13.48 -2.79 8.77
C ASN A 203 -14.58 -2.99 9.83
N GLY A 204 -15.37 -4.07 9.67
CA GLY A 204 -16.52 -4.36 10.52
C GLY A 204 -17.78 -3.54 10.25
N MET A 205 -17.78 -2.63 9.26
CA MET A 205 -19.00 -1.95 8.80
C MET A 205 -19.86 -2.84 7.88
N PRO A 206 -21.17 -2.56 7.79
CA PRO A 206 -22.03 -3.20 6.78
C PRO A 206 -21.50 -2.95 5.36
N LYS A 207 -21.50 -4.00 4.53
CA LYS A 207 -20.88 -3.97 3.18
C LYS A 207 -21.36 -2.81 2.30
N HIS A 208 -22.63 -2.43 2.38
CA HIS A 208 -23.20 -1.36 1.55
C HIS A 208 -22.77 0.06 1.97
N ILE A 209 -22.25 0.23 3.20
CA ILE A 209 -21.78 1.52 3.71
C ILE A 209 -20.30 1.72 3.40
N ARG A 210 -19.50 0.65 3.36
CA ARG A 210 -18.04 0.72 3.18
C ARG A 210 -17.61 1.56 1.99
N PRO A 211 -18.17 1.39 0.77
CA PRO A 211 -17.76 2.20 -0.39
C PRO A 211 -17.98 3.70 -0.19
N ILE A 212 -19.03 4.08 0.53
CA ILE A 212 -19.33 5.48 0.83
C ILE A 212 -18.30 6.04 1.80
N PHE A 213 -18.06 5.30 2.90
CA PHE A 213 -17.14 5.71 3.94
C PHE A 213 -15.71 5.82 3.41
N ASP A 214 -15.22 4.76 2.73
CA ASP A 214 -13.87 4.69 2.19
C ASP A 214 -13.63 5.80 1.15
N SER A 215 -14.61 6.09 0.28
CA SER A 215 -14.49 7.18 -0.70
C SER A 215 -14.42 8.56 -0.04
N CYS A 216 -15.22 8.80 1.00
CA CYS A 216 -15.17 10.06 1.75
C CYS A 216 -13.82 10.23 2.48
N MET A 217 -13.36 9.17 3.18
CA MET A 217 -12.09 9.20 3.88
C MET A 217 -10.92 9.41 2.93
N LEU A 218 -10.94 8.73 1.78
CA LEU A 218 -9.93 8.89 0.74
C LEU A 218 -9.89 10.33 0.19
N ALA A 219 -11.05 10.91 -0.14
CA ALA A 219 -11.10 12.29 -0.62
C ALA A 219 -10.52 13.28 0.38
N MET A 220 -10.84 13.12 1.68
CA MET A 220 -10.28 13.93 2.76
C MET A 220 -8.77 13.72 2.88
N ALA A 221 -8.28 12.50 2.83
CA ALA A 221 -6.87 12.16 2.89
C ALA A 221 -6.09 12.70 1.68
N MET A 222 -6.63 12.59 0.46
CA MET A 222 -6.05 13.19 -0.75
C MET A 222 -5.98 14.71 -0.67
N MET A 223 -6.96 15.35 -0.02
CA MET A 223 -6.92 16.80 0.22
C MET A 223 -5.81 17.18 1.20
N GLN A 224 -5.50 16.34 2.16
CA GLN A 224 -4.36 16.52 3.08
C GLN A 224 -3.00 16.19 2.43
N GLY A 225 -3.00 15.62 1.24
CA GLY A 225 -1.79 15.35 0.46
C GLY A 225 -1.38 13.88 0.36
N LEU A 226 -2.26 12.93 0.76
CA LEU A 226 -2.00 11.50 0.55
C LEU A 226 -1.61 11.24 -0.91
N THR A 227 -0.50 10.53 -1.12
CA THR A 227 0.08 10.29 -2.46
C THR A 227 -0.25 8.91 -3.03
N SER A 228 -0.55 7.95 -2.16
CA SER A 228 -0.91 6.58 -2.55
C SER A 228 -1.82 5.92 -1.53
N ALA A 229 -2.48 4.81 -1.88
CA ALA A 229 -3.19 3.98 -0.92
C ALA A 229 -3.31 2.53 -1.39
N ILE A 230 -3.34 1.61 -0.41
CA ILE A 230 -3.69 0.21 -0.60
C ILE A 230 -5.22 0.13 -0.52
N VAL A 231 -5.86 -0.26 -1.62
CA VAL A 231 -7.31 -0.18 -1.80
C VAL A 231 -7.84 -1.36 -2.61
N ASN A 232 -9.14 -1.52 -2.65
CA ASN A 232 -9.80 -2.40 -3.61
C ASN A 232 -10.14 -1.64 -4.92
N PRO A 233 -9.36 -1.79 -6.01
CA PRO A 233 -9.63 -1.06 -7.25
C PRO A 233 -10.95 -1.47 -7.92
N ASN A 234 -11.51 -2.63 -7.57
CA ASN A 234 -12.81 -3.07 -8.09
C ASN A 234 -14.00 -2.33 -7.43
N ASP A 235 -13.74 -1.46 -6.47
CA ASP A 235 -14.75 -0.53 -5.95
C ASP A 235 -14.83 0.68 -6.89
N GLN A 236 -15.84 0.68 -7.77
CA GLN A 236 -16.02 1.71 -8.76
C GLN A 236 -16.14 3.11 -8.13
N ARG A 237 -16.89 3.26 -7.02
CA ARG A 237 -17.07 4.54 -6.34
C ARG A 237 -15.73 5.08 -5.85
N LEU A 238 -14.88 4.23 -5.29
CA LEU A 238 -13.56 4.61 -4.83
C LEU A 238 -12.66 5.10 -5.97
N MET A 239 -12.63 4.36 -7.07
CA MET A 239 -11.83 4.73 -8.25
C MET A 239 -12.33 6.01 -8.94
N GLU A 240 -13.65 6.21 -9.02
CA GLU A 240 -14.25 7.45 -9.49
C GLU A 240 -13.89 8.64 -8.57
N THR A 241 -13.84 8.40 -7.25
CA THR A 241 -13.41 9.42 -6.28
C THR A 241 -11.95 9.83 -6.51
N ILE A 242 -11.04 8.87 -6.72
CA ILE A 242 -9.62 9.13 -7.02
C ILE A 242 -9.50 10.01 -8.28
N LYS A 243 -10.15 9.58 -9.38
CA LYS A 243 -10.12 10.32 -10.66
C LYS A 243 -10.67 11.75 -10.50
N THR A 244 -11.75 11.90 -9.74
CA THR A 244 -12.39 13.20 -9.48
C THR A 244 -11.47 14.10 -8.63
N CYS A 245 -10.88 13.57 -7.57
CA CYS A 245 -9.92 14.31 -6.74
C CYS A 245 -8.70 14.76 -7.55
N ASP A 246 -8.19 13.93 -8.46
CA ASP A 246 -7.07 14.30 -9.33
C ASP A 246 -7.42 15.44 -10.30
N ILE A 247 -8.67 15.49 -10.80
CA ILE A 247 -9.16 16.64 -11.58
C ILE A 247 -9.21 17.90 -10.69
N ILE A 248 -9.83 17.80 -9.49
CA ILE A 248 -9.96 18.96 -8.58
C ILE A 248 -8.58 19.50 -8.17
N LYS A 249 -7.61 18.61 -7.95
CA LYS A 249 -6.21 18.97 -7.62
C LYS A 249 -5.39 19.45 -8.82
N ASN A 250 -5.97 19.49 -10.02
CA ASN A 250 -5.29 19.83 -11.27
C ASN A 250 -4.10 18.89 -11.60
N ASN A 251 -4.20 17.62 -11.21
CA ASN A 251 -3.24 16.59 -11.57
C ASN A 251 -3.55 15.97 -12.94
N ASN A 252 -4.81 16.08 -13.40
CA ASN A 252 -5.28 15.67 -14.71
C ASN A 252 -6.09 16.79 -15.36
N LEU A 253 -6.11 16.82 -16.71
CA LEU A 253 -6.98 17.71 -17.46
C LEU A 253 -8.42 17.20 -17.42
N TYR A 254 -9.37 18.11 -17.22
CA TYR A 254 -10.78 17.79 -17.29
C TYR A 254 -11.21 17.43 -18.72
N ALA A 255 -11.99 16.38 -18.85
CA ALA A 255 -12.77 16.03 -20.02
C ALA A 255 -14.09 15.41 -19.54
N ASP A 256 -15.19 15.56 -20.26
CA ASP A 256 -16.49 15.01 -19.88
C ASP A 256 -16.45 13.48 -19.68
N SER A 257 -15.53 12.80 -20.37
CA SER A 257 -15.29 11.35 -20.29
C SER A 257 -14.24 10.92 -19.27
N TYR A 258 -13.82 11.79 -18.33
CA TYR A 258 -12.69 11.48 -17.43
C TYR A 258 -12.89 10.23 -16.56
N LEU A 259 -14.14 9.81 -16.33
CA LEU A 259 -14.45 8.57 -15.61
C LEU A 259 -14.36 7.31 -16.49
N GLU A 260 -14.35 7.46 -17.80
CA GLU A 260 -14.36 6.35 -18.78
C GLU A 260 -12.93 5.91 -19.17
N ILE A 261 -11.92 6.63 -18.72
CA ILE A 261 -10.50 6.44 -19.10
C ILE A 261 -9.77 5.65 -18.02
#